data_70aa23b33c5846ed6a123106dea86252
#
_entry.id   70aa23b33c5846ed6a123106dea86252
#
_cell.length_a   1.000
_cell.length_b   1.000
_cell.length_c   1.000
_cell.angle_alpha   90.00
_cell.angle_beta   90.00
_cell.angle_gamma   90.00
#
_symmetry.space_group_name_H-M   'P 1'
#
loop_
_entity.id
_entity.type
_entity.pdbx_description
1 polymer ?
#
loop_
_entity_poly.entity_id
_entity_poly.type
_entity_poly.pdbx_seq_one_letter_code
_entity_poly.pdbx_strand_id
1 'polypeptide(L)'
;TPRVFSSAASDVYKRQDYKQLETVKIIFIHVPAAFLAINVYLMMTVASIVWLIRRQYVSALAAKSSAMIGLIMTIATIITGSLWGSSTWGTYWVWDPRLTSFAVLLCFYVGYIILWSAIKPLERAANVTSLFCILGSVFALLSRYIVFFIDQGLHQGPTLSLDEEKNIDDSYYFPLILALVGFSSLFVYLLLVRTTTELNKLKLKLMG
;
A
#
# COMPACT_ATOMS: atom_id res chain seq x y z
N THR A 1 -5.21 -44.51 -9.51
CA THR A 1 -4.32 -44.44 -8.35
C THR A 1 -4.10 -42.99 -7.93
N PRO A 2 -4.90 -42.46 -6.93
CA PRO A 2 -4.88 -41.04 -6.56
C PRO A 2 -3.63 -40.59 -5.77
N ARG A 3 -2.82 -41.52 -5.26
CA ARG A 3 -1.72 -41.19 -4.32
C ARG A 3 -0.46 -40.58 -4.95
N VAL A 4 -0.24 -40.77 -6.26
CA VAL A 4 0.98 -40.28 -6.93
C VAL A 4 0.86 -38.77 -7.23
N PHE A 5 -0.33 -38.25 -7.50
CA PHE A 5 -0.55 -36.83 -7.75
C PHE A 5 -0.46 -35.97 -6.47
N SER A 6 -0.89 -36.51 -5.32
CA SER A 6 -0.76 -35.85 -4.03
C SER A 6 0.69 -35.68 -3.59
N SER A 7 1.56 -36.67 -3.86
CA SER A 7 2.99 -36.64 -3.56
C SER A 7 3.74 -35.61 -4.40
N ALA A 8 3.46 -35.55 -5.71
CA ALA A 8 4.11 -34.63 -6.63
C ALA A 8 3.70 -33.15 -6.33
N ALA A 9 2.43 -32.88 -6.03
CA ALA A 9 1.98 -31.57 -5.60
C ALA A 9 2.64 -31.15 -4.28
N SER A 10 2.66 -32.03 -3.28
CA SER A 10 3.37 -31.76 -2.01
C SER A 10 4.87 -31.53 -2.19
N ASP A 11 5.51 -32.19 -3.15
CA ASP A 11 6.94 -32.04 -3.43
C ASP A 11 7.23 -30.74 -4.20
N VAL A 12 6.30 -30.27 -5.03
CA VAL A 12 6.39 -28.96 -5.69
C VAL A 12 6.22 -27.84 -4.66
N TYR A 13 5.30 -27.95 -3.71
CA TYR A 13 5.16 -26.98 -2.60
C TYR A 13 6.40 -26.98 -1.68
N LYS A 14 6.93 -28.14 -1.30
CA LYS A 14 8.17 -28.22 -0.54
C LYS A 14 9.38 -27.67 -1.30
N ARG A 15 9.46 -27.81 -2.61
CA ARG A 15 10.52 -27.20 -3.42
C ARG A 15 10.39 -25.68 -3.54
N GLN A 16 9.19 -25.12 -3.50
CA GLN A 16 8.99 -23.68 -3.41
C GLN A 16 9.42 -23.14 -2.05
N ASP A 17 9.08 -23.81 -0.95
CA ASP A 17 9.58 -23.48 0.39
C ASP A 17 11.10 -23.57 0.47
N TYR A 18 11.71 -24.56 -0.16
CA TYR A 18 13.18 -24.76 -0.14
C TYR A 18 13.95 -23.69 -0.93
N LYS A 19 13.37 -23.10 -1.99
CA LYS A 19 13.96 -21.98 -2.74
C LYS A 19 13.74 -20.63 -2.07
N GLN A 20 12.76 -20.51 -1.18
CA GLN A 20 12.36 -19.25 -0.55
C GLN A 20 12.83 -19.10 0.90
N LEU A 21 13.58 -20.04 1.46
CA LEU A 21 13.88 -20.23 2.91
C LEU A 21 14.10 -18.95 3.73
N GLU A 22 14.83 -17.98 3.22
CA GLU A 22 15.06 -16.70 3.92
C GLU A 22 14.20 -15.56 3.39
N THR A 23 13.85 -15.59 2.10
CA THR A 23 13.07 -14.53 1.45
C THR A 23 11.58 -14.56 1.81
N VAL A 24 11.07 -15.70 2.30
CA VAL A 24 9.69 -15.78 2.84
C VAL A 24 9.45 -14.75 3.96
N LYS A 25 10.46 -14.45 4.77
CA LYS A 25 10.34 -13.46 5.87
C LYS A 25 10.00 -12.04 5.38
N ILE A 26 10.28 -11.72 4.12
CA ILE A 26 9.92 -10.45 3.48
C ILE A 26 8.39 -10.22 3.53
N ILE A 27 7.59 -11.28 3.53
CA ILE A 27 6.12 -11.22 3.57
C ILE A 27 5.61 -10.38 4.76
N PHE A 28 6.27 -10.46 5.92
CA PHE A 28 5.86 -9.75 7.14
C PHE A 28 6.10 -8.23 7.08
N ILE A 29 6.88 -7.77 6.13
CA ILE A 29 7.08 -6.33 5.86
C ILE A 29 6.35 -5.94 4.57
N HIS A 30 6.51 -6.73 3.51
CA HIS A 30 5.97 -6.42 2.18
C HIS A 30 4.44 -6.33 2.18
N VAL A 31 3.76 -7.35 2.72
CA VAL A 31 2.30 -7.40 2.70
C VAL A 31 1.67 -6.28 3.53
N PRO A 32 2.09 -6.01 4.80
CA PRO A 32 1.59 -4.86 5.54
C PRO A 32 1.90 -3.52 4.89
N ALA A 33 3.10 -3.35 4.32
CA ALA A 33 3.47 -2.12 3.62
C ALA A 33 2.61 -1.89 2.37
N ALA A 34 2.41 -2.93 1.53
CA ALA A 34 1.55 -2.87 0.36
C ALA A 34 0.09 -2.59 0.72
N PHE A 35 -0.42 -3.24 1.76
CA PHE A 35 -1.75 -2.99 2.29
C PHE A 35 -1.91 -1.53 2.70
N LEU A 36 -0.97 -0.98 3.47
CA LEU A 36 -1.02 0.43 3.87
C LEU A 36 -0.83 1.38 2.70
N ALA A 37 0.10 1.11 1.77
CA ALA A 37 0.30 1.96 0.60
C ALA A 37 -1.01 2.22 -0.16
N ILE A 38 -1.81 1.18 -0.39
CA ILE A 38 -3.08 1.29 -1.09
C ILE A 38 -4.14 1.93 -0.21
N ASN A 39 -4.36 1.42 1.02
CA ASN A 39 -5.47 1.87 1.86
C ASN A 39 -5.29 3.29 2.38
N VAL A 40 -4.05 3.72 2.65
CA VAL A 40 -3.75 5.13 2.99
C VAL A 40 -4.09 6.05 1.82
N TYR A 41 -3.79 5.65 0.57
CA TYR A 41 -4.17 6.45 -0.59
C TYR A 41 -5.68 6.57 -0.74
N LEU A 42 -6.41 5.46 -0.58
CA LEU A 42 -7.88 5.46 -0.61
C LEU A 42 -8.47 6.30 0.54
N MET A 43 -7.90 6.24 1.73
CA MET A 43 -8.29 7.13 2.84
C MET A 43 -8.02 8.60 2.52
N MET A 44 -6.87 8.94 1.92
CA MET A 44 -6.59 10.29 1.43
C MET A 44 -7.62 10.74 0.40
N THR A 45 -8.05 9.83 -0.49
CA THR A 45 -9.10 10.11 -1.49
C THR A 45 -10.42 10.45 -0.82
N VAL A 46 -10.86 9.65 0.17
CA VAL A 46 -12.07 9.95 0.94
C VAL A 46 -11.95 11.30 1.66
N ALA A 47 -10.82 11.55 2.33
CA ALA A 47 -10.57 12.82 3.00
C ALA A 47 -10.56 14.01 2.02
N SER A 48 -10.05 13.82 0.81
CA SER A 48 -10.05 14.81 -0.27
C SER A 48 -11.48 15.12 -0.76
N ILE A 49 -12.31 14.09 -0.92
CA ILE A 49 -13.73 14.26 -1.27
C ILE A 49 -14.47 15.02 -0.16
N VAL A 50 -14.25 14.65 1.10
CA VAL A 50 -14.83 15.38 2.26
C VAL A 50 -14.39 16.83 2.28
N TRP A 51 -13.14 17.13 1.99
CA TRP A 51 -12.65 18.50 1.85
C TRP A 51 -13.40 19.27 0.75
N LEU A 52 -13.52 18.71 -0.44
CA LEU A 52 -14.15 19.38 -1.57
C LEU A 52 -15.64 19.67 -1.32
N ILE A 53 -16.34 18.79 -0.60
CA ILE A 53 -17.78 18.93 -0.31
C ILE A 53 -18.01 19.80 0.92
N ARG A 54 -17.31 19.51 2.04
CA ARG A 54 -17.62 20.10 3.36
C ARG A 54 -16.65 21.20 3.80
N ARG A 55 -15.55 21.39 3.08
CA ARG A 55 -14.51 22.41 3.39
C ARG A 55 -13.94 22.30 4.80
N GLN A 56 -13.86 21.09 5.34
CA GLN A 56 -13.32 20.84 6.68
C GLN A 56 -11.80 20.76 6.65
N TYR A 57 -11.10 21.69 7.28
CA TYR A 57 -9.63 21.73 7.32
C TYR A 57 -9.02 20.44 7.90
N VAL A 58 -9.72 19.78 8.83
CA VAL A 58 -9.27 18.52 9.42
C VAL A 58 -9.07 17.44 8.35
N SER A 59 -10.01 17.32 7.39
CA SER A 59 -9.92 16.32 6.33
C SER A 59 -8.76 16.61 5.37
N ALA A 60 -8.57 17.86 4.96
CA ALA A 60 -7.47 18.26 4.10
C ALA A 60 -6.10 18.02 4.79
N LEU A 61 -5.99 18.37 6.08
CA LEU A 61 -4.76 18.17 6.84
C LEU A 61 -4.50 16.70 7.18
N ALA A 62 -5.55 15.89 7.36
CA ALA A 62 -5.41 14.44 7.53
C ALA A 62 -4.86 13.80 6.23
N ALA A 63 -5.39 14.16 5.06
CA ALA A 63 -4.86 13.70 3.77
C ALA A 63 -3.38 14.11 3.60
N LYS A 64 -3.04 15.38 3.87
CA LYS A 64 -1.65 15.87 3.86
C LYS A 64 -0.73 15.06 4.79
N SER A 65 -1.19 14.81 6.02
CA SER A 65 -0.41 14.11 7.04
C SER A 65 -0.13 12.66 6.68
N SER A 66 -1.08 12.03 5.98
CA SER A 66 -1.00 10.63 5.52
C SER A 66 -0.08 10.45 4.33
N ALA A 67 0.06 11.46 3.47
CA ALA A 67 0.79 11.35 2.21
C ALA A 67 2.23 10.87 2.39
N MET A 68 2.96 11.42 3.38
CA MET A 68 4.34 11.01 3.66
C MET A 68 4.41 9.57 4.19
N ILE A 69 3.45 9.16 5.03
CA ILE A 69 3.41 7.80 5.56
C ILE A 69 3.13 6.81 4.43
N GLY A 70 2.14 7.11 3.58
CA GLY A 70 1.81 6.31 2.41
C GLY A 70 2.98 6.22 1.42
N LEU A 71 3.70 7.32 1.18
CA LEU A 71 4.91 7.34 0.36
C LEU A 71 5.96 6.36 0.89
N ILE A 72 6.27 6.40 2.18
CA ILE A 72 7.25 5.52 2.81
C ILE A 72 6.81 4.04 2.67
N MET A 73 5.53 3.74 2.88
CA MET A 73 5.00 2.39 2.72
C MET A 73 5.07 1.92 1.26
N THR A 74 4.81 2.81 0.30
CA THR A 74 4.93 2.50 -1.13
C THR A 74 6.37 2.19 -1.53
N ILE A 75 7.33 2.99 -1.05
CA ILE A 75 8.77 2.75 -1.26
C ILE A 75 9.19 1.40 -0.65
N ALA A 76 8.80 1.14 0.60
CA ALA A 76 9.07 -0.12 1.28
C ALA A 76 8.50 -1.32 0.51
N THR A 77 7.28 -1.19 -0.02
CA THR A 77 6.64 -2.21 -0.86
C THR A 77 7.43 -2.49 -2.14
N ILE A 78 7.85 -1.44 -2.85
CA ILE A 78 8.63 -1.60 -4.10
C ILE A 78 9.98 -2.24 -3.82
N ILE A 79 10.71 -1.80 -2.80
CA ILE A 79 12.02 -2.36 -2.44
C ILE A 79 11.88 -3.84 -2.05
N THR A 80 10.99 -4.15 -1.12
CA THR A 80 10.80 -5.52 -0.64
C THR A 80 10.25 -6.44 -1.72
N GLY A 81 9.37 -5.94 -2.59
CA GLY A 81 8.83 -6.65 -3.74
C GLY A 81 9.91 -6.94 -4.79
N SER A 82 10.81 -5.98 -5.07
CA SER A 82 11.94 -6.19 -5.97
C SER A 82 12.93 -7.23 -5.44
N LEU A 83 13.23 -7.20 -4.16
CA LEU A 83 14.09 -8.21 -3.52
C LEU A 83 13.48 -9.61 -3.59
N TRP A 84 12.20 -9.74 -3.31
CA TRP A 84 11.48 -10.99 -3.45
C TRP A 84 11.40 -11.45 -4.91
N GLY A 85 11.13 -10.54 -5.84
CA GLY A 85 11.10 -10.80 -7.28
C GLY A 85 12.42 -11.33 -7.81
N SER A 86 13.55 -10.79 -7.36
CA SER A 86 14.86 -11.24 -7.80
C SER A 86 15.15 -12.68 -7.40
N SER A 87 14.68 -13.12 -6.25
CA SER A 87 14.83 -14.51 -5.78
C SER A 87 13.84 -15.49 -6.44
N THR A 88 12.68 -15.00 -6.86
CA THR A 88 11.59 -15.84 -7.38
C THR A 88 11.60 -15.90 -8.91
N TRP A 89 11.80 -14.76 -9.58
CA TRP A 89 11.73 -14.59 -11.03
C TRP A 89 13.10 -14.39 -11.69
N GLY A 90 14.17 -14.21 -10.87
CA GLY A 90 15.51 -13.92 -11.38
C GLY A 90 15.72 -12.49 -11.84
N THR A 91 14.76 -11.58 -11.60
CA THR A 91 14.86 -10.15 -11.94
C THR A 91 14.24 -9.29 -10.84
N TYR A 92 14.80 -8.08 -10.65
CA TYR A 92 14.28 -7.13 -9.66
C TYR A 92 12.99 -6.44 -10.09
N TRP A 93 12.69 -6.41 -11.39
CA TRP A 93 11.52 -5.71 -11.93
C TRP A 93 10.98 -6.37 -13.18
N VAL A 94 9.65 -6.42 -13.27
CA VAL A 94 8.90 -6.83 -14.46
C VAL A 94 7.83 -5.79 -14.73
N TRP A 95 7.66 -5.39 -15.97
CA TRP A 95 6.61 -4.46 -16.37
C TRP A 95 5.27 -5.16 -16.51
N ASP A 96 4.71 -5.57 -15.40
CA ASP A 96 3.35 -6.06 -15.32
C ASP A 96 2.38 -4.95 -14.84
N PRO A 97 1.08 -5.08 -15.04
CA PRO A 97 0.11 -4.06 -14.65
C PRO A 97 0.09 -3.77 -13.15
N ARG A 98 0.39 -4.75 -12.30
CA ARG A 98 0.40 -4.57 -10.83
C ARG A 98 1.60 -3.76 -10.38
N LEU A 99 2.81 -4.13 -10.80
CA LEU A 99 4.03 -3.38 -10.46
C LEU A 99 3.99 -1.98 -11.07
N THR A 100 3.54 -1.88 -12.33
CA THR A 100 3.41 -0.60 -13.03
C THR A 100 2.45 0.33 -12.31
N SER A 101 1.27 -0.15 -11.87
CA SER A 101 0.32 0.68 -11.12
C SER A 101 0.87 1.12 -9.76
N PHE A 102 1.69 0.30 -9.09
CA PHE A 102 2.41 0.70 -7.88
C PHE A 102 3.46 1.78 -8.14
N ALA A 103 4.22 1.68 -9.22
CA ALA A 103 5.18 2.73 -9.62
C ALA A 103 4.47 4.05 -9.94
N VAL A 104 3.33 4.01 -10.63
CA VAL A 104 2.51 5.20 -10.88
C VAL A 104 1.93 5.76 -9.58
N LEU A 105 1.47 4.90 -8.65
CA LEU A 105 0.98 5.31 -7.34
C LEU A 105 2.08 6.04 -6.53
N LEU A 106 3.34 5.57 -6.63
CA LEU A 106 4.49 6.27 -6.05
C LEU A 106 4.60 7.70 -6.59
N CYS A 107 4.50 7.88 -7.92
CA CYS A 107 4.54 9.19 -8.55
C CYS A 107 3.40 10.10 -8.07
N PHE A 108 2.20 9.55 -7.85
CA PHE A 108 1.08 10.30 -7.29
C PHE A 108 1.30 10.73 -5.84
N TYR A 109 1.91 9.90 -4.99
CA TYR A 109 2.30 10.31 -3.63
C TYR A 109 3.31 11.46 -3.64
N VAL A 110 4.36 11.32 -4.45
CA VAL A 110 5.39 12.37 -4.61
C VAL A 110 4.77 13.65 -5.16
N GLY A 111 3.98 13.57 -6.22
CA GLY A 111 3.30 14.69 -6.83
C GLY A 111 2.36 15.41 -5.85
N TYR A 112 1.59 14.67 -5.05
CA TYR A 112 0.74 15.22 -4.00
C TYR A 112 1.54 16.05 -2.99
N ILE A 113 2.66 15.54 -2.51
CA ILE A 113 3.51 16.22 -1.52
C ILE A 113 4.13 17.48 -2.12
N ILE A 114 4.62 17.41 -3.36
CA ILE A 114 5.19 18.55 -4.07
C ILE A 114 4.15 19.64 -4.29
N LEU A 115 2.98 19.28 -4.82
CA LEU A 115 1.88 20.23 -5.06
C LEU A 115 1.44 20.92 -3.77
N TRP A 116 1.32 20.15 -2.67
CA TRP A 116 0.95 20.73 -1.39
C TRP A 116 1.99 21.75 -0.87
N SER A 117 3.27 21.50 -1.07
CA SER A 117 4.34 22.40 -0.64
C SER A 117 4.49 23.65 -1.53
N ALA A 118 4.24 23.50 -2.82
CA ALA A 118 4.44 24.54 -3.81
C ALA A 118 3.29 25.57 -3.88
N ILE A 119 2.05 25.12 -3.62
CA ILE A 119 0.86 25.95 -3.82
C ILE A 119 0.50 26.72 -2.54
N LYS A 120 0.21 28.03 -2.70
CA LYS A 120 -0.32 28.90 -1.63
C LYS A 120 -1.54 29.66 -2.19
N PRO A 121 -2.53 30.05 -1.38
CA PRO A 121 -2.74 29.75 0.05
C PRO A 121 -3.18 28.29 0.29
N LEU A 122 -3.33 27.90 1.55
CA LEU A 122 -3.67 26.53 1.99
C LEU A 122 -4.92 25.97 1.29
N GLU A 123 -5.97 26.75 1.12
CA GLU A 123 -7.20 26.30 0.47
C GLU A 123 -6.99 25.92 -1.00
N ARG A 124 -6.18 26.72 -1.72
CA ARG A 124 -5.84 26.41 -3.12
C ARG A 124 -5.01 25.12 -3.18
N ALA A 125 -4.03 24.97 -2.28
CA ALA A 125 -3.25 23.74 -2.17
C ALA A 125 -4.16 22.53 -1.91
N ALA A 126 -5.07 22.62 -0.93
CA ALA A 126 -6.01 21.58 -0.60
C ALA A 126 -6.95 21.22 -1.77
N ASN A 127 -7.44 22.22 -2.53
CA ASN A 127 -8.30 21.97 -3.70
C ASN A 127 -7.56 21.22 -4.79
N VAL A 128 -6.38 21.71 -5.19
CA VAL A 128 -5.59 21.11 -6.29
C VAL A 128 -5.13 19.71 -5.92
N THR A 129 -4.59 19.53 -4.71
CA THR A 129 -4.12 18.23 -4.26
C THR A 129 -5.25 17.22 -4.05
N SER A 130 -6.45 17.67 -3.68
CA SER A 130 -7.62 16.80 -3.57
C SER A 130 -8.05 16.26 -4.93
N LEU A 131 -8.12 17.11 -5.97
CA LEU A 131 -8.42 16.67 -7.32
C LEU A 131 -7.35 15.72 -7.86
N PHE A 132 -6.07 16.05 -7.63
CA PHE A 132 -4.94 15.20 -8.00
C PHE A 132 -4.97 13.84 -7.29
N CYS A 133 -5.33 13.82 -5.99
CA CYS A 133 -5.47 12.59 -5.21
C CYS A 133 -6.61 11.70 -5.75
N ILE A 134 -7.75 12.28 -6.07
CA ILE A 134 -8.89 11.54 -6.66
C ILE A 134 -8.49 10.92 -7.99
N LEU A 135 -7.77 11.64 -8.85
CA LEU A 135 -7.27 11.09 -10.11
C LEU A 135 -6.34 9.88 -9.87
N GLY A 136 -5.42 10.00 -8.93
CA GLY A 136 -4.48 8.92 -8.59
C GLY A 136 -5.12 7.70 -7.94
N SER A 137 -6.33 7.82 -7.38
CA SER A 137 -7.02 6.69 -6.73
C SER A 137 -7.34 5.55 -7.69
N VAL A 138 -7.45 5.83 -8.99
CA VAL A 138 -7.60 4.80 -10.04
C VAL A 138 -6.43 3.81 -9.98
N PHE A 139 -5.20 4.29 -9.80
CA PHE A 139 -4.00 3.43 -9.73
C PHE A 139 -3.92 2.65 -8.42
N ALA A 140 -4.40 3.20 -7.30
CA ALA A 140 -4.54 2.47 -6.06
C ALA A 140 -5.54 1.30 -6.19
N LEU A 141 -6.66 1.53 -6.86
CA LEU A 141 -7.66 0.50 -7.16
C LEU A 141 -7.12 -0.53 -8.17
N LEU A 142 -6.45 -0.10 -9.23
CA LEU A 142 -5.80 -1.01 -10.18
C LEU A 142 -4.79 -1.91 -9.47
N SER A 143 -3.91 -1.36 -8.63
CA SER A 143 -2.94 -2.15 -7.85
C SER A 143 -3.61 -3.21 -6.98
N ARG A 144 -4.83 -2.95 -6.50
CA ARG A 144 -5.59 -3.87 -5.64
C ARG A 144 -6.32 -4.95 -6.42
N TYR A 145 -6.93 -4.59 -7.56
CA TYR A 145 -7.93 -5.43 -8.23
C TYR A 145 -7.46 -6.01 -9.56
N ILE A 146 -6.36 -5.52 -10.14
CA ILE A 146 -5.90 -5.95 -11.46
C ILE A 146 -5.62 -7.45 -11.54
N VAL A 147 -5.19 -8.08 -10.44
CA VAL A 147 -4.92 -9.53 -10.35
C VAL A 147 -6.15 -10.39 -10.55
N PHE A 148 -7.37 -9.85 -10.38
CA PHE A 148 -8.61 -10.57 -10.61
C PHE A 148 -9.06 -10.54 -12.08
N PHE A 149 -8.50 -9.63 -12.88
CA PHE A 149 -8.92 -9.41 -14.27
C PHE A 149 -7.88 -9.91 -15.27
N ILE A 150 -6.63 -10.03 -14.87
CA ILE A 150 -5.54 -10.45 -15.74
C ILE A 150 -4.84 -11.62 -15.07
N ASP A 151 -4.87 -12.77 -15.73
CA ASP A 151 -4.12 -13.95 -15.30
C ASP A 151 -2.62 -13.67 -15.49
N GLN A 152 -1.98 -13.34 -14.38
CA GLN A 152 -0.55 -13.03 -14.33
C GLN A 152 0.16 -14.22 -13.72
N GLY A 153 0.70 -15.09 -14.58
CA GLY A 153 1.47 -16.26 -14.14
C GLY A 153 2.69 -15.98 -13.26
N LEU A 154 2.97 -14.72 -12.95
CA LEU A 154 4.09 -14.26 -12.11
C LEU A 154 3.71 -14.00 -10.65
N HIS A 155 2.44 -13.67 -10.37
CA HIS A 155 1.99 -13.35 -9.01
C HIS A 155 1.05 -14.44 -8.48
N GLN A 156 1.31 -14.87 -7.27
CA GLN A 156 0.36 -15.67 -6.51
C GLN A 156 -0.92 -14.87 -6.28
N GLY A 157 -2.05 -15.56 -6.11
CA GLY A 157 -3.31 -14.96 -5.71
C GLY A 157 -3.20 -14.14 -4.42
N PRO A 158 -4.27 -13.48 -3.98
CA PRO A 158 -4.21 -12.62 -2.80
C PRO A 158 -3.74 -13.44 -1.58
N THR A 159 -2.71 -12.95 -0.89
CA THR A 159 -2.09 -13.60 0.28
C THR A 159 -3.09 -13.81 1.42
N LEU A 160 -4.04 -12.87 1.56
CA LEU A 160 -5.16 -12.95 2.50
C LEU A 160 -6.44 -13.15 1.68
N SER A 161 -6.77 -14.39 1.37
CA SER A 161 -8.03 -14.82 0.76
C SER A 161 -8.94 -15.40 1.83
N LEU A 162 -10.25 -15.17 1.69
CA LEU A 162 -11.29 -15.84 2.47
C LEU A 162 -11.72 -17.16 1.82
N ASP A 163 -11.16 -17.48 0.67
CA ASP A 163 -11.43 -18.70 -0.07
C ASP A 163 -10.77 -19.91 0.60
N GLU A 164 -11.26 -21.11 0.32
CA GLU A 164 -10.73 -22.37 0.88
C GLU A 164 -9.29 -22.67 0.44
N GLU A 165 -8.85 -22.14 -0.70
CA GLU A 165 -7.46 -22.25 -1.16
C GLU A 165 -6.59 -21.19 -0.49
N LYS A 166 -5.87 -21.61 0.54
CA LYS A 166 -4.88 -20.77 1.23
C LYS A 166 -3.62 -20.62 0.37
N ASN A 167 -3.25 -19.41 0.06
CA ASN A 167 -2.03 -19.09 -0.70
C ASN A 167 -0.75 -19.07 0.16
N ILE A 168 -0.86 -19.25 1.48
CA ILE A 168 0.24 -19.30 2.43
C ILE A 168 0.02 -20.42 3.45
N ASP A 169 1.12 -20.98 3.97
CA ASP A 169 1.09 -21.94 5.07
C ASP A 169 0.50 -21.33 6.35
N ASP A 170 -0.25 -22.15 7.10
CA ASP A 170 -0.93 -21.71 8.34
C ASP A 170 0.05 -21.16 9.40
N SER A 171 1.29 -21.61 9.40
CA SER A 171 2.32 -21.13 10.33
C SER A 171 2.69 -19.64 10.11
N TYR A 172 2.54 -19.12 8.91
CA TYR A 172 2.80 -17.70 8.57
C TYR A 172 1.58 -16.80 8.79
N TYR A 173 0.38 -17.37 8.87
CA TYR A 173 -0.87 -16.60 8.90
C TYR A 173 -0.98 -15.72 10.15
N PHE A 174 -0.77 -16.31 11.33
CA PHE A 174 -0.87 -15.57 12.60
C PHE A 174 0.19 -14.44 12.71
N PRO A 175 1.50 -14.69 12.47
CA PRO A 175 2.49 -13.61 12.46
C PRO A 175 2.20 -12.52 11.43
N LEU A 176 1.64 -12.85 10.27
CA LEU A 176 1.28 -11.89 9.24
C LEU A 176 0.13 -10.97 9.71
N ILE A 177 -0.91 -11.52 10.34
CA ILE A 177 -2.00 -10.73 10.92
C ILE A 177 -1.44 -9.80 12.01
N LEU A 178 -0.57 -10.30 12.87
CA LEU A 178 0.06 -9.49 13.92
C LEU A 178 0.88 -8.33 13.31
N ALA A 179 1.62 -8.60 12.24
CA ALA A 179 2.35 -7.56 11.50
C ALA A 179 1.40 -6.52 10.91
N LEU A 180 0.30 -6.94 10.26
CA LEU A 180 -0.74 -6.04 9.74
C LEU A 180 -1.34 -5.15 10.82
N VAL A 181 -1.68 -5.71 11.97
CA VAL A 181 -2.21 -4.96 13.11
C VAL A 181 -1.17 -3.97 13.63
N GLY A 182 0.09 -4.38 13.78
CA GLY A 182 1.19 -3.54 14.23
C GLY A 182 1.42 -2.35 13.30
N PHE A 183 1.55 -2.59 12.01
CA PHE A 183 1.73 -1.54 10.99
C PHE A 183 0.52 -0.60 10.92
N SER A 184 -0.70 -1.13 11.00
CA SER A 184 -1.93 -0.32 10.99
C SER A 184 -2.04 0.54 12.25
N SER A 185 -1.69 0.02 13.41
CA SER A 185 -1.68 0.78 14.67
C SER A 185 -0.64 1.90 14.64
N LEU A 186 0.55 1.61 14.13
CA LEU A 186 1.59 2.61 13.91
C LEU A 186 1.13 3.71 12.95
N PHE A 187 0.46 3.33 11.85
CA PHE A 187 -0.11 4.30 10.91
C PHE A 187 -1.11 5.22 11.60
N VAL A 188 -2.08 4.67 12.34
CA VAL A 188 -3.10 5.46 13.05
C VAL A 188 -2.43 6.41 14.04
N TYR A 189 -1.48 5.94 14.84
CA TYR A 189 -0.74 6.77 15.78
C TYR A 189 -0.04 7.95 15.07
N LEU A 190 0.75 7.66 14.03
CA LEU A 190 1.47 8.69 13.29
C LEU A 190 0.52 9.68 12.60
N LEU A 191 -0.60 9.19 12.05
CA LEU A 191 -1.64 10.03 11.45
C LEU A 191 -2.22 11.02 12.47
N LEU A 192 -2.59 10.55 13.65
CA LEU A 192 -3.16 11.39 14.71
C LEU A 192 -2.15 12.45 15.16
N VAL A 193 -0.91 12.06 15.47
CA VAL A 193 0.15 12.97 15.89
C VAL A 193 0.41 14.05 14.83
N ARG A 194 0.59 13.65 13.56
CA ARG A 194 0.88 14.59 12.47
C ARG A 194 -0.30 15.51 12.17
N THR A 195 -1.52 14.97 12.14
CA THR A 195 -2.72 15.78 11.88
C THR A 195 -2.95 16.80 12.99
N THR A 196 -2.81 16.40 14.25
CA THR A 196 -2.92 17.31 15.40
C THR A 196 -1.85 18.41 15.33
N THR A 197 -0.62 18.05 14.97
CA THR A 197 0.46 19.03 14.79
C THR A 197 0.13 20.06 13.70
N GLU A 198 -0.38 19.62 12.56
CA GLU A 198 -0.76 20.53 11.46
C GLU A 198 -1.96 21.42 11.85
N LEU A 199 -2.94 20.88 12.58
CA LEU A 199 -4.06 21.65 13.10
C LEU A 199 -3.61 22.71 14.10
N ASN A 200 -2.68 22.40 14.99
CA ASN A 200 -2.14 23.36 15.95
C ASN A 200 -1.35 24.47 15.24
N LYS A 201 -0.56 24.14 14.22
CA LYS A 201 0.12 25.16 13.39
C LYS A 201 -0.89 26.09 12.70
N LEU A 202 -1.99 25.55 12.19
CA LEU A 202 -3.05 26.37 11.58
C LEU A 202 -3.71 27.29 12.60
N LYS A 203 -4.06 26.78 13.79
CA LYS A 203 -4.63 27.60 14.88
C LYS A 203 -3.72 28.75 15.27
N LEU A 204 -2.43 28.47 15.51
CA LEU A 204 -1.45 29.51 15.86
C LEU A 204 -1.35 30.60 14.79
N LYS A 205 -1.38 30.20 13.50
CA LYS A 205 -1.37 31.15 12.38
C LYS A 205 -2.62 32.04 12.28
N LEU A 206 -3.75 31.58 12.81
CA LEU A 206 -5.02 32.33 12.79
C LEU A 206 -5.17 33.26 14.02
N MET A 207 -4.39 33.04 15.06
CA MET A 207 -4.41 33.84 16.30
C MET A 207 -3.37 34.96 16.33
N GLY A 208 -2.33 34.88 15.50
CA GLY A 208 -1.30 35.91 15.33
C GLY A 208 -1.45 36.69 14.05
#